data_69832162e9da60c6792f07e8ed60cb57
#
_entry.id   69832162e9da60c6792f07e8ed60cb57
#
_cell.length_a   1.000
_cell.length_b   1.000
_cell.length_c   1.000
_cell.angle_alpha   90.00
_cell.angle_beta   90.00
_cell.angle_gamma   90.00
#
_symmetry.space_group_name_H-M   'P 1'
#
loop_
_entity.id
_entity.type
_entity.pdbx_description
1 polymer ?
#
loop_
_entity_poly.entity_id
_entity_poly.type
_entity_poly.pdbx_seq_one_letter_code
_entity_poly.pdbx_strand_id
1 'polypeptide(L)'
;MARVVDVPLNTAIADLDEALRTLLKRELDKHGFEGVEIAFDAPSKEWSGKLTGPTVDLFLYDMREALDRASATPSERRTNGVAVISDPPLQLELTYAVTAWTKAVEDEHRLLSQVLAILFSYSEMPSNVIAENHTTTLARAETSVGRPREEKADFWTSVGGQYKASIDYVVQILIESGATFIRGPEVRTTTIRTLPADGPRSSMEELHRIGGTVSDGEGGPLAGAWIALPSSGRWAASDHNGRFQFARVPAGEHDVVARTADGREAKATMLVPGGTCDLIAAAPRRRSGKS
;
A
#
# COMPACT_ATOMS: atom_id res chain seq x y z
N MET A 1 -18.03 -13.37 -5.08
CA MET A 1 -17.02 -12.53 -4.41
C MET A 1 -17.29 -12.62 -2.92
N ALA A 2 -16.38 -13.16 -2.14
CA ALA A 2 -16.49 -13.15 -0.68
C ALA A 2 -15.64 -11.99 -0.14
N ARG A 3 -16.24 -11.16 0.72
CA ARG A 3 -15.52 -10.13 1.46
C ARG A 3 -15.06 -10.75 2.78
N VAL A 4 -13.79 -10.70 3.04
CA VAL A 4 -13.20 -11.07 4.33
C VAL A 4 -12.69 -9.78 4.97
N VAL A 5 -13.06 -9.55 6.22
CA VAL A 5 -12.60 -8.38 6.98
C VAL A 5 -11.86 -8.92 8.18
N ASP A 6 -10.56 -8.66 8.20
CA ASP A 6 -9.67 -8.92 9.34
C ASP A 6 -9.04 -7.58 9.71
N VAL A 7 -9.52 -6.97 10.78
CA VAL A 7 -9.04 -5.66 11.23
C VAL A 7 -7.89 -5.88 12.21
N PRO A 8 -6.63 -5.64 11.80
CA PRO A 8 -5.49 -5.76 12.71
C PRO A 8 -5.56 -4.67 13.79
N LEU A 9 -4.89 -4.93 14.93
CA LEU A 9 -4.67 -3.89 15.93
C LEU A 9 -3.90 -2.74 15.25
N ASN A 10 -4.45 -1.53 15.34
CA ASN A 10 -3.84 -0.34 14.75
C ASN A 10 -3.40 0.62 15.86
N THR A 11 -2.11 0.88 15.95
CA THR A 11 -1.47 1.78 16.92
C THR A 11 -0.81 2.98 16.23
N ALA A 12 -1.06 3.19 14.93
CA ALA A 12 -0.33 4.14 14.09
C ALA A 12 -0.29 5.58 14.65
N ILE A 13 -1.36 6.04 15.32
CA ILE A 13 -1.38 7.38 15.92
C ILE A 13 -0.47 7.44 17.16
N ALA A 14 -0.56 6.43 18.03
CA ALA A 14 0.29 6.38 19.21
C ALA A 14 1.78 6.23 18.84
N ASP A 15 2.07 5.45 17.80
CA ASP A 15 3.43 5.28 17.30
C ASP A 15 3.97 6.56 16.63
N LEU A 16 3.09 7.34 15.99
CA LEU A 16 3.43 8.66 15.49
C LEU A 16 3.78 9.63 16.64
N ASP A 17 2.97 9.66 17.69
CA ASP A 17 3.24 10.49 18.88
C ASP A 17 4.61 10.15 19.49
N GLU A 18 4.94 8.86 19.60
CA GLU A 18 6.25 8.43 20.12
C GLU A 18 7.41 8.78 19.18
N ALA A 19 7.20 8.66 17.87
CA ALA A 19 8.19 9.08 16.88
C ALA A 19 8.44 10.59 16.92
N LEU A 20 7.38 11.41 17.03
CA LEU A 20 7.47 12.86 17.19
C LEU A 20 8.17 13.24 18.49
N ARG A 21 7.83 12.56 19.59
CA ARG A 21 8.51 12.76 20.89
C ARG A 21 10.00 12.50 20.77
N THR A 22 10.38 11.38 20.18
CA THR A 22 11.78 10.98 20.00
C THR A 22 12.53 11.96 19.11
N LEU A 23 11.92 12.35 17.99
CA LEU A 23 12.49 13.32 17.06
C LEU A 23 12.75 14.66 17.75
N LEU A 24 11.73 15.24 18.37
CA LEU A 24 11.81 16.55 18.98
C LEU A 24 12.79 16.58 20.15
N LYS A 25 12.77 15.58 21.05
CA LYS A 25 13.74 15.49 22.13
C LYS A 25 15.17 15.49 21.61
N ARG A 26 15.46 14.58 20.68
CA ARG A 26 16.79 14.44 20.10
C ARG A 26 17.29 15.72 19.44
N GLU A 27 16.44 16.38 18.67
CA GLU A 27 16.85 17.59 17.96
C GLU A 27 16.91 18.82 18.87
N LEU A 28 16.03 18.94 19.86
CA LEU A 28 16.08 20.01 20.85
C LEU A 28 17.33 19.92 21.73
N ASP A 29 17.70 18.73 22.19
CA ASP A 29 18.92 18.51 22.99
C ASP A 29 20.17 18.90 22.21
N LYS A 30 20.27 18.62 20.91
CA LYS A 30 21.39 19.04 20.05
C LYS A 30 21.55 20.57 19.95
N HIS A 31 20.45 21.29 20.12
CA HIS A 31 20.43 22.76 20.00
C HIS A 31 20.42 23.47 21.35
N GLY A 32 20.72 22.79 22.45
CA GLY A 32 20.86 23.37 23.79
C GLY A 32 19.53 23.63 24.52
N PHE A 33 18.44 22.98 24.07
CA PHE A 33 17.13 22.93 24.77
C PHE A 33 16.98 21.65 25.58
N GLU A 34 17.94 21.37 26.44
CA GLU A 34 17.94 20.17 27.27
C GLU A 34 16.81 20.22 28.32
N GLY A 35 16.21 19.07 28.62
CA GLY A 35 15.20 18.97 29.65
C GLY A 35 13.81 19.50 29.25
N VAL A 36 13.58 19.78 27.99
CA VAL A 36 12.24 20.12 27.48
C VAL A 36 11.38 18.85 27.46
N GLU A 37 10.21 18.90 28.08
CA GLU A 37 9.24 17.83 28.01
C GLU A 37 8.39 17.92 26.73
N ILE A 38 8.01 16.76 26.18
CA ILE A 38 7.13 16.68 25.01
C ILE A 38 5.82 16.02 25.47
N ALA A 39 4.72 16.76 25.35
CA ALA A 39 3.39 16.37 25.77
C ALA A 39 2.45 16.27 24.55
N PHE A 40 1.34 15.55 24.72
CA PHE A 40 0.26 15.38 23.73
C PHE A 40 -1.11 15.58 24.38
N ASP A 41 -1.19 16.42 25.36
CA ASP A 41 -2.38 16.68 26.15
C ASP A 41 -3.23 17.80 25.53
N ALA A 42 -4.50 17.91 25.96
CA ALA A 42 -5.29 19.09 25.65
C ALA A 42 -4.75 20.30 26.46
N PRO A 43 -4.39 21.43 25.82
CA PRO A 43 -3.73 22.57 26.48
C PRO A 43 -4.69 23.39 27.32
N SER A 44 -5.34 22.75 28.29
CA SER A 44 -6.26 23.39 29.20
C SER A 44 -5.54 24.22 30.27
N LYS A 45 -6.27 25.13 30.93
CA LYS A 45 -5.74 25.91 32.05
C LYS A 45 -5.30 25.04 33.22
N GLU A 46 -6.03 23.95 33.49
CA GLU A 46 -5.66 23.01 34.55
C GLU A 46 -4.37 22.24 34.23
N TRP A 47 -4.22 21.82 32.98
CA TRP A 47 -3.03 21.10 32.54
C TRP A 47 -1.80 22.02 32.55
N SER A 48 -1.91 23.23 31.97
CA SER A 48 -0.80 24.18 31.93
C SER A 48 -0.35 24.63 33.32
N GLY A 49 -1.26 24.71 34.29
CA GLY A 49 -0.94 25.04 35.69
C GLY A 49 -0.13 23.96 36.43
N LYS A 50 -0.04 22.74 35.91
CA LYS A 50 0.72 21.62 36.49
C LYS A 50 2.13 21.50 35.90
N LEU A 51 2.46 22.26 34.87
CA LEU A 51 3.76 22.19 34.24
C LEU A 51 4.86 22.69 35.19
N THR A 52 5.89 21.87 35.34
CA THR A 52 7.03 22.17 36.24
C THR A 52 8.25 22.69 35.49
N GLY A 53 8.33 22.44 34.20
CA GLY A 53 9.46 22.81 33.33
C GLY A 53 9.04 23.26 31.95
N PRO A 54 10.03 23.61 31.10
CA PRO A 54 9.77 23.92 29.71
C PRO A 54 9.11 22.72 29.00
N THR A 55 8.02 22.95 28.29
CA THR A 55 7.25 21.89 27.66
C THR A 55 6.85 22.31 26.24
N VAL A 56 6.99 21.39 25.28
CA VAL A 56 6.37 21.46 23.96
C VAL A 56 5.19 20.53 23.94
N ASP A 57 4.03 21.04 23.61
CA ASP A 57 2.81 20.27 23.55
C ASP A 57 2.31 20.16 22.11
N LEU A 58 2.01 18.95 21.68
CA LEU A 58 1.48 18.62 20.35
C LEU A 58 0.06 18.04 20.50
N PHE A 59 -0.92 18.89 20.67
CA PHE A 59 -2.30 18.45 20.82
C PHE A 59 -2.93 18.04 19.48
N LEU A 60 -3.24 16.77 19.31
CA LEU A 60 -3.99 16.28 18.15
C LEU A 60 -5.44 16.73 18.27
N TYR A 61 -5.85 17.67 17.40
CA TYR A 61 -7.18 18.26 17.51
C TYR A 61 -8.07 18.03 16.29
N ASP A 62 -7.50 17.55 15.18
CA ASP A 62 -8.28 17.28 13.98
C ASP A 62 -7.74 16.05 13.24
N MET A 63 -8.65 15.21 12.79
CA MET A 63 -8.38 14.06 11.95
C MET A 63 -9.37 14.04 10.80
N ARG A 64 -8.86 13.95 9.58
CA ARG A 64 -9.72 13.86 8.39
C ARG A 64 -9.13 12.94 7.35
N GLU A 65 -9.95 12.45 6.47
CA GLU A 65 -9.49 11.76 5.28
C GLU A 65 -8.84 12.76 4.32
N ALA A 66 -7.63 12.46 3.85
CA ALA A 66 -6.97 13.27 2.85
C ALA A 66 -7.73 13.15 1.51
N LEU A 67 -8.08 14.29 0.93
CA LEU A 67 -8.91 14.34 -0.29
C LEU A 67 -8.17 13.89 -1.55
N ASP A 68 -6.86 13.76 -1.52
CA ASP A 68 -6.06 13.38 -2.67
C ASP A 68 -6.00 11.87 -2.88
N ARG A 69 -7.17 11.28 -3.14
CA ARG A 69 -7.34 9.85 -3.45
C ARG A 69 -6.85 9.43 -4.84
N ALA A 70 -6.26 10.31 -5.61
CA ALA A 70 -6.00 10.09 -7.03
C ALA A 70 -5.05 8.92 -7.35
N SER A 71 -4.41 8.31 -6.36
CA SER A 71 -3.43 7.22 -6.56
C SER A 71 -3.73 5.93 -5.79
N ALA A 72 -4.83 5.84 -5.06
CA ALA A 72 -5.15 4.64 -4.27
C ALA A 72 -5.78 3.54 -5.15
N THR A 73 -4.93 2.79 -5.85
CA THR A 73 -5.36 1.63 -6.63
C THR A 73 -5.43 0.40 -5.72
N PRO A 74 -6.51 -0.40 -5.78
CA PRO A 74 -6.57 -1.66 -5.06
C PRO A 74 -5.39 -2.55 -5.43
N SER A 75 -4.74 -3.15 -4.46
CA SER A 75 -3.66 -4.11 -4.72
C SER A 75 -4.25 -5.50 -4.99
N GLU A 76 -3.80 -6.15 -6.05
CA GLU A 76 -4.17 -7.53 -6.38
C GLU A 76 -2.97 -8.43 -6.17
N ARG A 77 -3.08 -9.38 -5.23
CA ARG A 77 -2.11 -10.45 -5.05
C ARG A 77 -2.74 -11.77 -5.45
N ARG A 78 -2.02 -12.57 -6.22
CA ARG A 78 -2.47 -13.92 -6.61
C ARG A 78 -1.70 -14.98 -5.85
N THR A 79 -2.43 -15.90 -5.24
CA THR A 79 -1.87 -17.06 -4.56
C THR A 79 -2.68 -18.30 -4.98
N ASN A 80 -2.01 -19.29 -5.51
CA ASN A 80 -2.64 -20.56 -5.97
C ASN A 80 -3.85 -20.36 -6.90
N GLY A 81 -3.78 -19.38 -7.82
CA GLY A 81 -4.84 -19.11 -8.79
C GLY A 81 -6.06 -18.35 -8.22
N VAL A 82 -6.04 -17.99 -6.94
CA VAL A 82 -7.03 -17.15 -6.29
C VAL A 82 -6.51 -15.72 -6.24
N ALA A 83 -7.30 -14.78 -6.74
CA ALA A 83 -6.97 -13.35 -6.63
C ALA A 83 -7.50 -12.81 -5.30
N VAL A 84 -6.61 -12.28 -4.49
CA VAL A 84 -6.94 -11.53 -3.28
C VAL A 84 -6.74 -10.05 -3.62
N ILE A 85 -7.81 -9.30 -3.59
CA ILE A 85 -7.83 -7.87 -3.83
C ILE A 85 -7.95 -7.18 -2.48
N SER A 86 -6.97 -6.36 -2.12
CA SER A 86 -7.02 -5.55 -0.90
C SER A 86 -7.51 -4.15 -1.25
N ASP A 87 -8.41 -3.60 -0.44
CA ASP A 87 -8.80 -2.20 -0.55
C ASP A 87 -7.57 -1.30 -0.39
N PRO A 88 -7.54 -0.16 -1.07
CA PRO A 88 -6.47 0.80 -0.86
C PRO A 88 -6.46 1.26 0.61
N PRO A 89 -5.26 1.56 1.16
CA PRO A 89 -5.17 2.09 2.51
C PRO A 89 -5.91 3.42 2.61
N LEU A 90 -6.49 3.68 3.77
CA LEU A 90 -7.06 4.98 4.11
C LEU A 90 -5.93 5.96 4.36
N GLN A 91 -5.89 7.06 3.63
CA GLN A 91 -4.96 8.15 3.88
C GLN A 91 -5.61 9.14 4.85
N LEU A 92 -5.03 9.28 6.03
CA LEU A 92 -5.48 10.21 7.06
C LEU A 92 -4.54 11.40 7.16
N GLU A 93 -5.13 12.57 7.27
CA GLU A 93 -4.46 13.81 7.64
C GLU A 93 -4.74 14.07 9.12
N LEU A 94 -3.68 14.10 9.92
CA LEU A 94 -3.68 14.38 11.35
C LEU A 94 -3.15 15.78 11.57
N THR A 95 -3.89 16.60 12.31
CA THR A 95 -3.46 18.00 12.59
C THR A 95 -3.21 18.19 14.06
N TYR A 96 -1.98 18.58 14.38
CA TYR A 96 -1.53 18.93 15.73
C TYR A 96 -1.43 20.44 15.91
N ALA A 97 -1.95 20.93 17.04
CA ALA A 97 -1.64 22.27 17.53
C ALA A 97 -0.37 22.19 18.37
N VAL A 98 0.75 22.68 17.82
CA VAL A 98 2.04 22.64 18.51
C VAL A 98 2.26 23.96 19.24
N THR A 99 2.46 23.88 20.55
CA THR A 99 2.65 25.03 21.44
C THR A 99 3.88 24.86 22.32
N ALA A 100 4.50 25.97 22.72
CA ALA A 100 5.60 25.97 23.68
C ALA A 100 5.14 26.60 24.99
N TRP A 101 5.59 26.10 26.14
CA TRP A 101 5.22 26.50 27.46
C TRP A 101 6.48 26.73 28.30
N THR A 102 6.72 27.97 28.72
CA THR A 102 7.83 28.33 29.58
C THR A 102 7.39 29.43 30.58
N LYS A 103 8.28 29.83 31.51
CA LYS A 103 7.98 30.87 32.48
C LYS A 103 8.10 32.27 31.87
N ALA A 104 8.95 32.43 30.86
CA ALA A 104 9.19 33.74 30.19
C ALA A 104 8.75 33.66 28.73
N VAL A 105 8.09 34.68 28.24
CA VAL A 105 7.57 34.75 26.86
C VAL A 105 8.70 34.68 25.83
N GLU A 106 9.84 35.28 26.14
CA GLU A 106 11.02 35.24 25.25
C GLU A 106 11.55 33.84 25.04
N ASP A 107 11.59 33.02 26.10
CA ASP A 107 12.03 31.64 26.03
C ASP A 107 10.99 30.78 25.28
N GLU A 108 9.72 31.11 25.46
CA GLU A 108 8.63 30.49 24.72
C GLU A 108 8.76 30.70 23.22
N HIS A 109 8.99 31.91 22.78
CA HIS A 109 9.18 32.25 21.37
C HIS A 109 10.44 31.60 20.79
N ARG A 110 11.55 31.54 21.58
CA ARG A 110 12.77 30.84 21.17
C ARG A 110 12.52 29.34 20.98
N LEU A 111 11.88 28.71 21.95
CA LEU A 111 11.55 27.30 21.90
C LEU A 111 10.61 26.98 20.71
N LEU A 112 9.57 27.79 20.54
CA LEU A 112 8.61 27.59 19.43
C LEU A 112 9.29 27.79 18.07
N SER A 113 10.21 28.74 17.94
CA SER A 113 10.98 28.98 16.72
C SER A 113 11.89 27.80 16.41
N GLN A 114 12.53 27.21 17.43
CA GLN A 114 13.37 26.02 17.23
C GLN A 114 12.54 24.79 16.84
N VAL A 115 11.41 24.56 17.48
CA VAL A 115 10.46 23.49 17.13
C VAL A 115 9.98 23.64 15.68
N LEU A 116 9.63 24.88 15.28
CA LEU A 116 9.25 25.16 13.89
C LEU A 116 10.36 24.77 12.91
N ALA A 117 11.61 25.18 13.21
CA ALA A 117 12.75 24.86 12.36
C ALA A 117 12.99 23.35 12.24
N ILE A 118 12.85 22.61 13.35
CA ILE A 118 12.96 21.15 13.35
C ILE A 118 11.85 20.54 12.48
N LEU A 119 10.60 20.82 12.77
CA LEU A 119 9.45 20.24 12.05
C LEU A 119 9.49 20.56 10.55
N PHE A 120 9.91 21.77 10.19
CA PHE A 120 10.05 22.17 8.78
C PHE A 120 11.22 21.47 8.08
N SER A 121 12.28 21.11 8.81
CA SER A 121 13.44 20.42 8.24
C SER A 121 13.18 18.95 7.92
N TYR A 122 12.19 18.35 8.53
CA TYR A 122 11.81 16.94 8.34
C TYR A 122 10.48 16.85 7.60
N SER A 123 10.54 16.89 6.27
CA SER A 123 9.35 16.67 5.41
C SER A 123 8.84 15.24 5.45
N GLU A 124 9.69 14.31 5.86
CA GLU A 124 9.37 12.89 6.06
C GLU A 124 9.88 12.44 7.43
N MET A 125 9.14 11.55 8.07
CA MET A 125 9.55 11.00 9.37
C MET A 125 10.81 10.13 9.20
N PRO A 126 11.92 10.43 9.91
CA PRO A 126 13.14 9.64 9.80
C PRO A 126 12.93 8.19 10.24
N SER A 127 13.41 7.23 9.47
CA SER A 127 13.23 5.79 9.74
C SER A 127 13.78 5.34 11.10
N ASN A 128 14.76 6.06 11.65
CA ASN A 128 15.36 5.75 12.96
C ASN A 128 14.54 6.20 14.18
N VAL A 129 13.39 6.84 13.96
CA VAL A 129 12.45 7.21 15.03
C VAL A 129 11.11 6.49 14.88
N ILE A 130 10.92 5.75 13.80
CA ILE A 130 9.71 4.96 13.54
C ILE A 130 9.95 3.53 13.98
N ALA A 131 9.01 2.95 14.74
CA ALA A 131 9.04 1.53 15.07
C ALA A 131 9.00 0.67 13.77
N GLU A 132 9.76 -0.42 13.74
CA GLU A 132 9.96 -1.25 12.54
C GLU A 132 8.66 -1.72 11.87
N ASN A 133 7.62 -1.97 12.66
CA ASN A 133 6.31 -2.47 12.20
C ASN A 133 5.44 -1.40 11.54
N HIS A 134 5.78 -0.11 11.62
CA HIS A 134 4.96 1.01 11.16
C HIS A 134 5.64 1.90 10.11
N THR A 135 6.79 1.49 9.60
CA THR A 135 7.58 2.26 8.63
C THR A 135 6.78 2.62 7.37
N THR A 136 5.88 1.75 6.92
CA THR A 136 5.02 2.01 5.75
C THR A 136 3.83 2.90 6.07
N THR A 137 3.39 2.94 7.33
CA THR A 137 2.22 3.67 7.80
C THR A 137 2.53 5.15 8.01
N LEU A 138 3.73 5.46 8.49
CA LEU A 138 4.19 6.83 8.80
C LEU A 138 4.94 7.46 7.61
N ALA A 139 4.35 7.41 6.42
CA ALA A 139 5.06 7.67 5.17
C ALA A 139 5.34 9.16 4.90
N ARG A 140 4.60 10.10 5.50
CA ARG A 140 4.77 11.51 5.15
C ARG A 140 4.34 12.45 6.27
N ALA A 141 5.25 13.34 6.66
CA ALA A 141 4.94 14.47 7.51
C ALA A 141 5.00 15.74 6.66
N GLU A 142 3.90 16.48 6.57
CA GLU A 142 3.87 17.78 5.91
C GLU A 142 3.65 18.87 6.94
N THR A 143 4.54 19.88 6.98
CA THR A 143 4.34 21.07 7.81
C THR A 143 3.52 22.10 7.05
N SER A 144 2.45 22.51 7.66
CA SER A 144 1.67 23.66 7.20
C SER A 144 1.70 24.74 8.25
N VAL A 145 2.44 25.82 7.96
CA VAL A 145 2.50 26.99 8.82
C VAL A 145 1.54 28.02 8.28
N GLY A 146 0.67 28.51 9.14
CA GLY A 146 -0.13 29.68 8.83
C GLY A 146 -1.32 29.45 7.89
N ARG A 147 -1.90 28.26 7.84
CA ARG A 147 -3.25 28.14 7.27
C ARG A 147 -4.19 28.98 8.13
N PRO A 148 -4.78 30.06 7.59
CA PRO A 148 -5.72 30.86 8.35
C PRO A 148 -6.93 29.97 8.67
N ARG A 149 -7.13 29.65 9.94
CA ARG A 149 -8.40 29.13 10.42
C ARG A 149 -9.25 30.30 10.83
N GLU A 150 -10.43 30.36 10.27
CA GLU A 150 -11.42 31.37 10.61
C GLU A 150 -11.87 31.27 12.09
N GLU A 151 -11.53 30.17 12.80
CA GLU A 151 -12.09 29.79 14.10
C GLU A 151 -11.01 29.46 15.18
N LYS A 152 -9.78 30.01 15.09
CA LYS A 152 -8.76 29.73 16.13
C LYS A 152 -9.20 30.13 17.55
N ALA A 153 -9.97 31.19 17.69
CA ALA A 153 -10.47 31.65 18.98
C ALA A 153 -11.48 30.65 19.59
N ASP A 154 -12.36 30.12 18.78
CA ASP A 154 -13.36 29.13 19.24
C ASP A 154 -12.71 27.82 19.65
N PHE A 155 -11.67 27.39 18.93
CA PHE A 155 -10.86 26.25 19.29
C PHE A 155 -10.26 26.41 20.71
N TRP A 156 -9.55 27.52 20.97
CA TRP A 156 -8.93 27.76 22.28
C TRP A 156 -9.97 27.87 23.41
N THR A 157 -11.11 28.43 23.11
CA THR A 157 -12.23 28.51 24.07
C THR A 157 -12.79 27.13 24.38
N SER A 158 -12.93 26.28 23.38
CA SER A 158 -13.50 24.92 23.53
C SER A 158 -12.62 23.99 24.35
N VAL A 159 -11.30 24.11 24.25
CA VAL A 159 -10.35 23.31 25.08
C VAL A 159 -10.12 23.90 26.47
N GLY A 160 -10.77 25.01 26.81
CA GLY A 160 -10.62 25.69 28.11
C GLY A 160 -9.24 26.32 28.32
N GLY A 161 -8.50 26.57 27.22
CA GLY A 161 -7.19 27.18 27.20
C GLY A 161 -7.21 28.68 26.98
N GLN A 162 -6.05 29.30 27.14
CA GLN A 162 -5.84 30.68 26.73
C GLN A 162 -5.30 30.72 25.29
N TYR A 163 -5.76 31.69 24.50
CA TYR A 163 -5.25 31.89 23.14
C TYR A 163 -3.73 32.07 23.16
N LYS A 164 -3.03 31.23 22.40
CA LYS A 164 -1.56 31.17 22.41
C LYS A 164 -1.03 31.00 20.99
N ALA A 165 0.19 31.45 20.76
CA ALA A 165 0.89 31.21 19.52
C ALA A 165 1.05 29.68 19.33
N SER A 166 0.62 29.18 18.19
CA SER A 166 0.67 27.75 17.85
C SER A 166 1.06 27.54 16.39
N ILE A 167 1.74 26.44 16.15
CA ILE A 167 2.03 25.92 14.81
C ILE A 167 0.99 24.83 14.51
N ASP A 168 0.29 24.96 13.39
CA ASP A 168 -0.50 23.83 12.88
C ASP A 168 0.45 22.89 12.15
N TYR A 169 0.65 21.68 12.70
CA TYR A 169 1.51 20.67 12.14
C TYR A 169 0.65 19.52 11.60
N VAL A 170 0.74 19.28 10.29
CA VAL A 170 -0.07 18.31 9.60
C VAL A 170 0.78 17.12 9.21
N VAL A 171 0.33 15.92 9.57
CA VAL A 171 0.98 14.64 9.24
C VAL A 171 0.02 13.74 8.50
N GLN A 172 0.44 13.22 7.37
CA GLN A 172 -0.32 12.22 6.63
C GLN A 172 0.16 10.82 6.96
N ILE A 173 -0.75 9.93 7.32
CA ILE A 173 -0.49 8.52 7.57
C ILE A 173 -1.39 7.62 6.72
N LEU A 174 -0.94 6.39 6.47
CA LEU A 174 -1.70 5.37 5.76
C LEU A 174 -2.20 4.31 6.74
N ILE A 175 -3.49 4.02 6.72
CA ILE A 175 -4.09 2.96 7.54
C ILE A 175 -4.64 1.88 6.62
N GLU A 176 -4.14 0.66 6.76
CA GLU A 176 -4.65 -0.48 6.01
C GLU A 176 -6.07 -0.82 6.44
N SER A 177 -6.96 -1.02 5.48
CA SER A 177 -8.38 -1.28 5.77
C SER A 177 -8.62 -2.66 6.38
N GLY A 178 -7.68 -3.60 6.26
CA GLY A 178 -7.87 -5.00 6.64
C GLY A 178 -8.97 -5.72 5.84
N ALA A 179 -9.62 -5.04 4.90
CA ALA A 179 -10.64 -5.63 4.06
C ALA A 179 -10.03 -6.21 2.78
N THR A 180 -10.30 -7.50 2.56
CA THR A 180 -9.88 -8.21 1.36
C THR A 180 -11.07 -8.81 0.64
N PHE A 181 -11.02 -8.78 -0.68
CA PHE A 181 -12.01 -9.44 -1.53
C PHE A 181 -11.37 -10.64 -2.18
N ILE A 182 -11.93 -11.81 -1.93
CA ILE A 182 -11.52 -13.03 -2.59
C ILE A 182 -12.31 -13.16 -3.89
N ARG A 183 -11.61 -13.09 -5.02
CA ARG A 183 -12.14 -13.41 -6.32
C ARG A 183 -11.80 -14.90 -6.57
N GLY A 184 -12.80 -15.70 -6.88
CA GLY A 184 -12.63 -17.10 -7.24
C GLY A 184 -11.62 -17.28 -8.38
N PRO A 185 -11.23 -18.53 -8.68
CA PRO A 185 -10.27 -18.80 -9.74
C PRO A 185 -10.76 -18.17 -11.05
N GLU A 186 -9.82 -17.68 -11.84
CA GLU A 186 -10.13 -17.18 -13.18
C GLU A 186 -10.87 -18.25 -13.99
N VAL A 187 -11.87 -17.83 -14.75
CA VAL A 187 -12.47 -18.70 -15.77
C VAL A 187 -11.42 -18.92 -16.85
N ARG A 188 -10.67 -20.01 -16.75
CA ARG A 188 -9.59 -20.35 -17.69
C ARG A 188 -10.09 -21.14 -18.89
N THR A 189 -11.28 -21.73 -18.79
CA THR A 189 -11.89 -22.51 -19.84
C THR A 189 -13.35 -22.12 -20.00
N THR A 190 -13.74 -21.75 -21.21
CA THR A 190 -15.14 -21.54 -21.60
C THR A 190 -15.48 -22.55 -22.69
N THR A 191 -16.50 -23.36 -22.47
CA THR A 191 -17.00 -24.32 -23.45
C THR A 191 -18.05 -23.62 -24.33
N ILE A 192 -17.84 -23.63 -25.62
CA ILE A 192 -18.80 -23.14 -26.61
C ILE A 192 -19.33 -24.37 -27.38
N ARG A 193 -20.62 -24.64 -27.26
CA ARG A 193 -21.30 -25.70 -28.03
C ARG A 193 -21.99 -25.06 -29.22
N THR A 194 -21.62 -25.49 -30.41
CA THR A 194 -22.23 -25.00 -31.64
C THR A 194 -23.06 -26.16 -32.25
N LEU A 195 -24.34 -25.89 -32.49
CA LEU A 195 -25.22 -26.80 -33.20
C LEU A 195 -25.53 -26.15 -34.57
N PRO A 196 -25.45 -26.91 -35.67
CA PRO A 196 -26.03 -26.46 -36.93
C PRO A 196 -27.53 -26.25 -36.75
N ALA A 197 -28.11 -25.18 -37.31
CA ALA A 197 -29.52 -24.87 -37.14
C ALA A 197 -30.47 -26.01 -37.61
N ASP A 198 -30.04 -26.79 -38.59
CA ASP A 198 -30.84 -27.85 -39.21
C ASP A 198 -30.14 -29.23 -39.27
N GLY A 199 -29.12 -29.47 -38.38
CA GLY A 199 -28.32 -30.70 -38.39
C GLY A 199 -28.65 -31.69 -37.25
N PRO A 200 -28.34 -32.96 -37.43
CA PRO A 200 -28.53 -33.96 -36.39
C PRO A 200 -27.59 -33.67 -35.20
N ARG A 201 -28.04 -33.97 -33.97
CA ARG A 201 -27.28 -33.76 -32.73
C ARG A 201 -25.89 -34.45 -32.70
N SER A 202 -25.66 -35.43 -33.55
CA SER A 202 -24.37 -36.11 -33.73
C SER A 202 -23.29 -35.30 -34.39
N SER A 203 -23.62 -34.12 -34.94
CA SER A 203 -22.67 -33.18 -35.53
C SER A 203 -22.30 -31.99 -34.62
N MET A 204 -22.56 -32.14 -33.32
CA MET A 204 -22.20 -31.11 -32.34
C MET A 204 -20.69 -31.02 -32.17
N GLU A 205 -20.10 -29.93 -32.55
CA GLU A 205 -18.68 -29.65 -32.33
C GLU A 205 -18.52 -28.86 -31.01
N GLU A 206 -17.83 -29.45 -30.07
CA GLU A 206 -17.55 -28.83 -28.78
C GLU A 206 -16.17 -28.22 -28.82
N LEU A 207 -16.13 -26.90 -28.81
CA LEU A 207 -14.91 -26.10 -28.87
C LEU A 207 -14.76 -25.31 -27.59
N HIS A 208 -13.54 -25.27 -27.07
CA HIS A 208 -13.21 -24.66 -25.82
C HIS A 208 -12.34 -23.43 -26.00
N ARG A 209 -12.55 -22.43 -25.14
CA ARG A 209 -11.58 -21.35 -24.93
C ARG A 209 -10.77 -21.70 -23.71
N ILE A 210 -9.47 -21.73 -23.85
CA ILE A 210 -8.53 -22.08 -22.78
C ILE A 210 -7.53 -20.93 -22.56
N GLY A 211 -7.02 -20.80 -21.36
CA GLY A 211 -6.01 -19.80 -21.02
C GLY A 211 -5.04 -20.35 -19.96
N GLY A 212 -3.94 -19.67 -19.82
CA GLY A 212 -2.91 -19.99 -18.85
C GLY A 212 -1.99 -18.83 -18.56
N THR A 213 -0.96 -19.08 -17.78
CA THR A 213 0.08 -18.11 -17.43
C THR A 213 1.46 -18.64 -17.76
N VAL A 214 2.39 -17.74 -18.08
CA VAL A 214 3.81 -18.04 -18.22
C VAL A 214 4.55 -17.19 -17.18
N SER A 215 5.33 -17.86 -16.33
CA SER A 215 6.14 -17.23 -15.30
C SER A 215 7.60 -17.72 -15.37
N ASP A 216 8.50 -16.97 -14.76
CA ASP A 216 9.87 -17.42 -14.51
C ASP A 216 9.95 -18.39 -13.30
N GLY A 217 11.14 -18.87 -12.99
CA GLY A 217 11.38 -19.78 -11.86
C GLY A 217 11.14 -19.15 -10.48
N GLU A 218 11.03 -17.84 -10.40
CA GLU A 218 10.78 -17.06 -9.17
C GLU A 218 9.32 -16.60 -9.05
N GLY A 219 8.49 -16.95 -10.04
CA GLY A 219 7.05 -16.60 -10.07
C GLY A 219 6.75 -15.25 -10.72
N GLY A 220 7.74 -14.56 -11.27
CA GLY A 220 7.55 -13.32 -12.03
C GLY A 220 6.86 -13.58 -13.38
N PRO A 221 5.89 -12.74 -13.81
CA PRO A 221 5.21 -12.92 -15.09
C PRO A 221 6.16 -12.66 -16.27
N LEU A 222 6.10 -13.50 -17.31
CA LEU A 222 6.88 -13.34 -18.52
C LEU A 222 5.98 -12.79 -19.63
N ALA A 223 6.16 -11.50 -19.94
CA ALA A 223 5.47 -10.83 -21.02
C ALA A 223 6.10 -11.14 -22.39
N GLY A 224 5.28 -11.21 -23.44
CA GLY A 224 5.75 -11.42 -24.81
C GLY A 224 6.33 -12.82 -25.08
N ALA A 225 6.13 -13.78 -24.18
CA ALA A 225 6.49 -15.16 -24.44
C ALA A 225 5.60 -15.70 -25.58
N TRP A 226 6.19 -16.44 -26.50
CA TRP A 226 5.49 -17.11 -27.56
C TRP A 226 5.02 -18.48 -27.08
N ILE A 227 3.71 -18.73 -27.14
CA ILE A 227 3.09 -19.97 -26.70
C ILE A 227 2.46 -20.67 -27.90
N ALA A 228 2.72 -21.95 -28.05
CA ALA A 228 2.18 -22.76 -29.15
C ALA A 228 1.41 -23.99 -28.63
N LEU A 229 0.39 -24.36 -29.41
CA LEU A 229 -0.34 -25.62 -29.35
C LEU A 229 0.00 -26.41 -30.63
N PRO A 230 1.06 -27.23 -30.66
CA PRO A 230 1.51 -27.90 -31.87
C PRO A 230 0.45 -28.79 -32.52
N SER A 231 -0.35 -29.45 -31.68
CA SER A 231 -1.45 -30.33 -32.13
C SER A 231 -2.53 -29.63 -32.96
N SER A 232 -2.70 -28.31 -32.77
CA SER A 232 -3.71 -27.53 -33.47
C SER A 232 -3.10 -26.41 -34.38
N GLY A 233 -1.77 -26.33 -34.46
CA GLY A 233 -1.06 -25.30 -35.21
C GLY A 233 -1.31 -23.87 -34.75
N ARG A 234 -1.76 -23.68 -33.52
CA ARG A 234 -2.11 -22.38 -32.94
C ARG A 234 -0.99 -21.81 -32.10
N TRP A 235 -0.91 -20.51 -32.06
CA TRP A 235 0.03 -19.77 -31.22
C TRP A 235 -0.60 -18.51 -30.64
N ALA A 236 -0.06 -18.04 -29.53
CA ALA A 236 -0.44 -16.80 -28.87
C ALA A 236 0.80 -16.18 -28.20
N ALA A 237 0.77 -14.89 -27.93
CA ALA A 237 1.76 -14.22 -27.09
C ALA A 237 1.19 -13.94 -25.71
N SER A 238 2.02 -14.01 -24.66
CA SER A 238 1.61 -13.61 -23.32
C SER A 238 1.54 -12.09 -23.19
N ASP A 239 0.55 -11.62 -22.45
CA ASP A 239 0.41 -10.20 -22.09
C ASP A 239 1.43 -9.77 -21.00
N HIS A 240 1.34 -8.50 -20.54
CA HIS A 240 2.21 -7.93 -19.52
C HIS A 240 2.10 -8.64 -18.14
N ASN A 241 1.02 -9.39 -17.90
CA ASN A 241 0.83 -10.23 -16.73
C ASN A 241 1.20 -11.69 -16.97
N GLY A 242 1.88 -12.01 -18.07
CA GLY A 242 2.24 -13.37 -18.46
C GLY A 242 1.07 -14.24 -18.89
N ARG A 243 -0.12 -13.69 -19.20
CA ARG A 243 -1.33 -14.45 -19.55
C ARG A 243 -1.41 -14.68 -21.03
N PHE A 244 -1.91 -15.86 -21.41
CA PHE A 244 -2.23 -16.20 -22.79
C PHE A 244 -3.58 -16.90 -22.88
N GLN A 245 -4.17 -16.91 -24.09
CA GLN A 245 -5.39 -17.67 -24.35
C GLN A 245 -5.43 -18.19 -25.76
N PHE A 246 -6.10 -19.33 -25.92
CA PHE A 246 -6.47 -19.90 -27.21
C PHE A 246 -7.99 -20.03 -27.30
N ALA A 247 -8.54 -19.73 -28.46
CA ALA A 247 -9.95 -19.95 -28.74
C ALA A 247 -10.12 -21.19 -29.65
N ARG A 248 -11.28 -21.83 -29.55
CA ARG A 248 -11.68 -22.95 -30.43
C ARG A 248 -10.76 -24.16 -30.38
N VAL A 249 -10.35 -24.58 -29.18
CA VAL A 249 -9.53 -25.77 -28.97
C VAL A 249 -10.46 -27.01 -28.81
N PRO A 250 -10.26 -28.07 -29.54
CA PRO A 250 -11.05 -29.31 -29.37
C PRO A 250 -10.83 -29.93 -27.98
N ALA A 251 -11.79 -30.74 -27.52
CA ALA A 251 -11.60 -31.55 -26.32
C ALA A 251 -10.49 -32.59 -26.53
N GLY A 252 -9.73 -32.85 -25.49
CA GLY A 252 -8.62 -33.80 -25.51
C GLY A 252 -7.36 -33.31 -24.82
N GLU A 253 -6.30 -34.05 -24.95
CA GLU A 253 -4.98 -33.75 -24.40
C GLU A 253 -4.16 -32.97 -25.42
N HIS A 254 -3.58 -31.86 -24.99
CA HIS A 254 -2.81 -30.95 -25.83
C HIS A 254 -1.48 -30.57 -25.19
N ASP A 255 -0.40 -30.73 -25.94
CA ASP A 255 0.90 -30.22 -25.54
C ASP A 255 0.96 -28.70 -25.75
N VAL A 256 1.46 -27.99 -24.76
CA VAL A 256 1.67 -26.52 -24.79
C VAL A 256 3.15 -26.25 -24.62
N VAL A 257 3.71 -25.48 -25.51
CA VAL A 257 5.12 -25.09 -25.50
C VAL A 257 5.22 -23.59 -25.43
N ALA A 258 5.99 -23.05 -24.47
CA ALA A 258 6.31 -21.63 -24.41
C ALA A 258 7.78 -21.39 -24.68
N ARG A 259 8.08 -20.30 -25.38
CA ARG A 259 9.44 -19.78 -25.62
C ARG A 259 9.47 -18.30 -25.38
N THR A 260 10.51 -17.85 -24.69
CA THR A 260 10.78 -16.42 -24.46
C THR A 260 11.87 -15.90 -25.38
N ALA A 261 11.94 -14.60 -25.57
CA ALA A 261 12.94 -13.96 -26.42
C ALA A 261 14.38 -14.20 -25.93
N ASP A 262 14.59 -14.42 -24.61
CA ASP A 262 15.87 -14.76 -23.99
C ASP A 262 16.21 -16.26 -24.05
N GLY A 263 15.42 -17.06 -24.77
CA GLY A 263 15.70 -18.46 -25.05
C GLY A 263 15.25 -19.45 -23.96
N ARG A 264 14.45 -19.03 -23.00
CA ARG A 264 13.85 -19.94 -22.03
C ARG A 264 12.74 -20.76 -22.72
N GLU A 265 12.57 -22.00 -22.32
CA GLU A 265 11.53 -22.88 -22.79
C GLU A 265 10.77 -23.50 -21.62
N ALA A 266 9.46 -23.66 -21.81
CA ALA A 266 8.60 -24.44 -20.90
C ALA A 266 7.68 -25.33 -21.72
N LYS A 267 7.36 -26.52 -21.19
CA LYS A 267 6.42 -27.46 -21.79
C LYS A 267 5.48 -27.98 -20.72
N ALA A 268 4.22 -28.09 -21.06
CA ALA A 268 3.20 -28.72 -20.25
C ALA A 268 2.20 -29.46 -21.13
N THR A 269 1.55 -30.45 -20.58
CA THR A 269 0.43 -31.13 -21.23
C THR A 269 -0.86 -30.72 -20.51
N MET A 270 -1.88 -30.36 -21.27
CA MET A 270 -3.13 -29.84 -20.75
C MET A 270 -4.31 -30.68 -21.26
N LEU A 271 -5.20 -31.08 -20.35
CA LEU A 271 -6.47 -31.72 -20.69
C LEU A 271 -7.56 -30.65 -20.90
N VAL A 272 -8.24 -30.67 -22.01
CA VAL A 272 -9.36 -29.80 -22.37
C VAL A 272 -10.66 -30.63 -22.46
N PRO A 273 -11.75 -30.21 -21.77
CA PRO A 273 -11.83 -29.11 -20.78
C PRO A 273 -11.28 -29.51 -19.40
N GLY A 274 -10.88 -28.48 -18.60
CA GLY A 274 -10.64 -28.64 -17.17
C GLY A 274 -9.17 -28.57 -16.73
N GLY A 275 -8.20 -28.59 -17.65
CA GLY A 275 -6.79 -28.42 -17.29
C GLY A 275 -6.39 -26.97 -17.02
N THR A 276 -5.46 -26.75 -16.07
CA THR A 276 -4.73 -25.50 -15.91
C THR A 276 -3.45 -25.57 -16.74
N CYS A 277 -3.09 -24.48 -17.42
CA CYS A 277 -1.87 -24.40 -18.19
C CYS A 277 -0.98 -23.27 -17.65
N ASP A 278 -0.33 -23.54 -16.51
CA ASP A 278 0.66 -22.65 -15.94
C ASP A 278 2.04 -23.16 -16.33
N LEU A 279 2.76 -22.35 -17.09
CA LEU A 279 4.08 -22.68 -17.64
C LEU A 279 5.14 -21.92 -16.85
N ILE A 280 6.16 -22.64 -16.36
CA ILE A 280 7.31 -22.07 -15.69
C ILE A 280 8.51 -22.18 -16.61
N ALA A 281 8.94 -21.05 -17.20
CA ALA A 281 10.09 -21.00 -18.09
C ALA A 281 11.35 -20.63 -17.28
N ALA A 282 12.04 -21.66 -16.78
CA ALA A 282 13.29 -21.52 -16.05
C ALA A 282 14.43 -21.05 -16.97
N ALA A 283 15.39 -20.28 -16.40
CA ALA A 283 16.58 -19.88 -17.13
C ALA A 283 17.39 -21.10 -17.63
N PRO A 284 17.94 -21.04 -18.84
CA PRO A 284 18.76 -22.15 -19.35
C PRO A 284 19.96 -22.39 -18.41
N ARG A 285 20.12 -23.64 -17.96
CA ARG A 285 21.30 -24.03 -17.17
C ARG A 285 22.53 -23.74 -18.02
N ARG A 286 23.40 -22.82 -17.57
CA ARG A 286 24.73 -22.65 -18.16
C ARG A 286 25.44 -24.02 -18.13
N ARG A 287 25.71 -24.60 -19.28
CA ARG A 287 26.61 -25.74 -19.35
C ARG A 287 27.98 -25.27 -18.80
N SER A 288 28.37 -25.78 -17.65
CA SER A 288 29.74 -25.64 -17.18
C SER A 288 30.66 -26.32 -18.20
N GLY A 289 31.34 -25.51 -18.99
CA GLY A 289 32.39 -26.03 -19.85
C GLY A 289 33.48 -26.65 -18.97
N LYS A 290 33.70 -27.95 -19.08
CA LYS A 290 34.91 -28.57 -18.65
C LYS A 290 36.02 -28.14 -19.60
N SER A 291 36.97 -27.35 -19.08
CA SER A 291 38.33 -27.28 -19.63
C SER A 291 39.08 -28.52 -19.24
#